data_39aad5b9e3ef945869eb1149770f0528
#
_entry.id   39aad5b9e3ef945869eb1149770f0528
#
_cell.length_a   1.000
_cell.length_b   1.000
_cell.length_c   1.000
_cell.angle_alpha   90.00
_cell.angle_beta   90.00
_cell.angle_gamma   90.00
#
_symmetry.space_group_name_H-M   'P 1'
#
loop_
_entity.id
_entity.type
_entity.pdbx_description
1 polymer ?
#
loop_
_entity_poly.entity_id
_entity_poly.type
_entity_poly.pdbx_seq_one_letter_code
_entity_poly.pdbx_strand_id
1 'polypeptide(L)'
;METITKIVLILNIFAFLIILRQLYIVSYHGKIIINANKNRFLAIFFSVVFIIGCCILEYLYIQRGYSLFYILLTILWIEIVISKLIRFLHISEIRENGVYGTGTFYKWSKVQSYSWILPTTIQFEVNAIFKTKYSFEFTIKEELKSKVNETVQKYVL
;
A
#
# COMPACT_ATOMS: atom_id res chain seq x y z
N MET A 1 -15.82 -30.08 7.12
CA MET A 1 -14.66 -29.38 7.66
C MET A 1 -13.44 -29.42 6.72
N GLU A 2 -13.10 -30.57 6.15
CA GLU A 2 -11.94 -30.70 5.23
C GLU A 2 -12.01 -29.82 3.97
N THR A 3 -13.18 -29.73 3.32
CA THR A 3 -13.37 -28.89 2.13
C THR A 3 -13.14 -27.39 2.44
N ILE A 4 -13.66 -26.90 3.58
CA ILE A 4 -13.49 -25.51 3.99
C ILE A 4 -12.01 -25.22 4.30
N THR A 5 -11.30 -26.13 4.94
CA THR A 5 -9.85 -26.01 5.21
C THR A 5 -9.05 -25.90 3.90
N LYS A 6 -9.39 -26.68 2.86
CA LYS A 6 -8.78 -26.57 1.54
C LYS A 6 -9.03 -25.21 0.88
N ILE A 7 -10.24 -24.67 1.01
CA ILE A 7 -10.57 -23.34 0.49
C ILE A 7 -9.73 -22.27 1.19
N VAL A 8 -9.63 -22.32 2.52
CA VAL A 8 -8.83 -21.33 3.28
C VAL A 8 -7.33 -21.44 2.91
N LEU A 9 -6.82 -22.66 2.69
CA LEU A 9 -5.44 -22.85 2.21
C LEU A 9 -5.21 -22.18 0.84
N ILE A 10 -6.13 -22.33 -0.08
CA ILE A 10 -6.07 -21.67 -1.40
C ILE A 10 -6.07 -20.15 -1.24
N LEU A 11 -6.92 -19.62 -0.36
CA LEU A 11 -6.98 -18.18 -0.09
C LEU A 11 -5.65 -17.65 0.49
N ASN A 12 -4.99 -18.38 1.40
CA ASN A 12 -3.66 -18.03 1.90
C ASN A 12 -2.64 -17.95 0.75
N ILE A 13 -2.60 -18.96 -0.14
CA ILE A 13 -1.69 -18.95 -1.29
C ILE A 13 -1.93 -17.69 -2.14
N PHE A 14 -3.19 -17.34 -2.43
CA PHE A 14 -3.52 -16.13 -3.20
C PHE A 14 -3.11 -14.85 -2.45
N ALA A 15 -3.37 -14.74 -1.15
CA ALA A 15 -3.01 -13.58 -0.35
C ALA A 15 -1.47 -13.41 -0.31
N PHE A 16 -0.72 -14.51 -0.15
CA PHE A 16 0.73 -14.48 -0.20
C PHE A 16 1.28 -14.01 -1.57
N LEU A 17 0.70 -14.52 -2.68
CA LEU A 17 1.08 -14.07 -4.02
C LEU A 17 0.78 -12.58 -4.25
N ILE A 18 -0.31 -12.06 -3.68
CA ILE A 18 -0.62 -10.62 -3.72
C ILE A 18 0.44 -9.83 -2.97
N ILE A 19 0.90 -10.28 -1.80
CA ILE A 19 1.97 -9.62 -1.03
C ILE A 19 3.27 -9.61 -1.82
N LEU A 20 3.69 -10.75 -2.38
CA LEU A 20 4.90 -10.83 -3.21
C LEU A 20 4.83 -9.88 -4.41
N ARG A 21 3.69 -9.85 -5.10
CA ARG A 21 3.46 -8.91 -6.20
C ARG A 21 3.57 -7.45 -5.73
N GLN A 22 3.00 -7.10 -4.59
CA GLN A 22 3.07 -5.73 -4.05
C GLN A 22 4.52 -5.34 -3.73
N LEU A 23 5.30 -6.20 -3.08
CA LEU A 23 6.70 -5.96 -2.78
C LEU A 23 7.54 -5.80 -4.06
N TYR A 24 7.32 -6.67 -5.05
CA TYR A 24 7.98 -6.56 -6.35
C TYR A 24 7.67 -5.22 -7.04
N ILE A 25 6.39 -4.86 -7.09
CA ILE A 25 5.94 -3.60 -7.70
C ILE A 25 6.57 -2.40 -6.98
N VAL A 26 6.58 -2.38 -5.64
CA VAL A 26 7.18 -1.30 -4.86
C VAL A 26 8.67 -1.14 -5.15
N SER A 27 9.42 -2.24 -5.27
CA SER A 27 10.86 -2.19 -5.59
C SER A 27 11.11 -1.73 -7.04
N TYR A 28 10.23 -2.06 -7.97
CA TYR A 28 10.36 -1.70 -9.40
C TYR A 28 10.06 -0.21 -9.69
N HIS A 29 9.32 0.48 -8.83
CA HIS A 29 8.87 1.86 -9.08
C HIS A 29 9.93 2.95 -8.84
N GLY A 30 11.18 2.58 -8.61
CA GLY A 30 12.29 3.51 -8.43
C GLY A 30 12.36 4.12 -7.03
N LYS A 31 13.35 5.00 -6.82
CA LYS A 31 13.60 5.62 -5.51
C LYS A 31 12.49 6.60 -5.13
N ILE A 32 12.23 6.69 -3.83
CA ILE A 32 11.32 7.68 -3.28
C ILE A 32 12.02 9.03 -3.28
N ILE A 33 11.44 10.01 -3.98
CA ILE A 33 11.92 11.38 -3.99
C ILE A 33 11.26 12.17 -2.86
N ILE A 34 9.94 12.01 -2.70
CA ILE A 34 9.13 12.69 -1.69
C ILE A 34 8.14 11.71 -1.09
N ASN A 35 8.02 11.76 0.23
CA ASN A 35 7.05 11.00 0.96
C ASN A 35 6.16 11.95 1.77
N ALA A 36 4.88 11.99 1.42
CA ALA A 36 3.88 12.85 2.05
C ALA A 36 3.04 12.15 3.12
N ASN A 37 3.25 10.86 3.37
CA ASN A 37 2.44 10.11 4.34
C ASN A 37 2.79 10.49 5.79
N LYS A 38 1.87 11.20 6.46
CA LYS A 38 2.04 11.73 7.83
C LYS A 38 1.80 10.70 8.94
N ASN A 39 0.94 9.71 8.69
CA ASN A 39 0.41 8.82 9.76
C ASN A 39 1.02 7.42 9.79
N ARG A 40 2.25 7.26 9.28
CA ARG A 40 2.94 5.96 9.20
C ARG A 40 3.10 5.27 10.54
N PHE A 41 3.47 6.04 11.57
CA PHE A 41 3.76 5.47 12.89
C PHE A 41 2.56 4.74 13.48
N LEU A 42 1.38 5.37 13.47
CA LEU A 42 0.17 4.75 14.01
C LEU A 42 -0.23 3.47 13.24
N ALA A 43 -0.15 3.50 11.90
CA ALA A 43 -0.47 2.34 11.10
C ALA A 43 0.49 1.17 11.36
N ILE A 44 1.78 1.44 11.45
CA ILE A 44 2.79 0.43 11.79
C ILE A 44 2.51 -0.10 13.19
N PHE A 45 2.31 0.77 14.18
CA PHE A 45 2.06 0.39 15.56
C PHE A 45 0.85 -0.55 15.69
N PHE A 46 -0.31 -0.15 15.15
CA PHE A 46 -1.51 -1.00 15.21
C PHE A 46 -1.36 -2.31 14.44
N SER A 47 -0.66 -2.30 13.31
CA SER A 47 -0.40 -3.53 12.55
C SER A 47 0.51 -4.49 13.33
N VAL A 48 1.55 -3.99 13.97
CA VAL A 48 2.46 -4.79 14.80
C VAL A 48 1.72 -5.37 16.00
N VAL A 49 0.93 -4.56 16.72
CA VAL A 49 0.13 -5.03 17.86
C VAL A 49 -0.85 -6.13 17.43
N PHE A 50 -1.51 -5.95 16.28
CA PHE A 50 -2.42 -6.96 15.74
C PHE A 50 -1.69 -8.26 15.39
N ILE A 51 -0.54 -8.20 14.71
CA ILE A 51 0.26 -9.37 14.35
C ILE A 51 0.73 -10.12 15.60
N ILE A 52 1.20 -9.40 16.63
CA ILE A 52 1.59 -10.01 17.91
C ILE A 52 0.40 -10.75 18.54
N GLY A 53 -0.78 -10.11 18.56
CA GLY A 53 -2.01 -10.76 19.04
C GLY A 53 -2.35 -12.04 18.28
N CYS A 54 -2.23 -12.03 16.95
CA CYS A 54 -2.40 -13.21 16.11
C CYS A 54 -1.38 -14.31 16.43
N CYS A 55 -0.10 -13.97 16.61
CA CYS A 55 0.94 -14.94 16.98
C CYS A 55 0.68 -15.60 18.35
N ILE A 56 0.16 -14.83 19.31
CA ILE A 56 -0.24 -15.38 20.62
C ILE A 56 -1.42 -16.36 20.44
N LEU A 57 -2.42 -16.00 19.65
CA LEU A 57 -3.55 -16.89 19.35
C LEU A 57 -3.11 -18.17 18.65
N GLU A 58 -2.20 -18.08 17.69
CA GLU A 58 -1.61 -19.24 17.01
C GLU A 58 -0.93 -20.16 18.01
N TYR A 59 -0.09 -19.63 18.88
CA TYR A 59 0.57 -20.40 19.90
C TYR A 59 -0.44 -21.15 20.80
N LEU A 60 -1.52 -20.49 21.24
CA LEU A 60 -2.57 -21.09 22.03
C LEU A 60 -3.35 -22.18 21.26
N TYR A 61 -3.61 -21.97 19.98
CA TYR A 61 -4.27 -22.98 19.13
C TYR A 61 -3.44 -24.24 18.98
N ILE A 62 -2.14 -24.09 18.74
CA ILE A 62 -1.20 -25.22 18.64
C ILE A 62 -1.15 -26.01 19.97
N GLN A 63 -1.02 -25.31 21.09
CA GLN A 63 -0.96 -25.95 22.43
C GLN A 63 -2.23 -26.72 22.79
N ARG A 64 -3.38 -26.25 22.35
CA ARG A 64 -4.68 -26.89 22.63
C ARG A 64 -5.12 -27.91 21.60
N GLY A 65 -4.30 -28.18 20.58
CA GLY A 65 -4.62 -29.13 19.50
C GLY A 65 -5.79 -28.74 18.64
N TYR A 66 -6.01 -27.42 18.43
CA TYR A 66 -7.05 -26.93 17.53
C TYR A 66 -6.80 -27.38 16.07
N SER A 67 -7.88 -27.47 15.30
CA SER A 67 -7.80 -27.91 13.91
C SER A 67 -6.97 -26.95 13.04
N LEU A 68 -6.34 -27.50 12.01
CA LEU A 68 -5.56 -26.76 11.00
C LEU A 68 -6.35 -25.58 10.39
N PHE A 69 -7.68 -25.67 10.37
CA PHE A 69 -8.55 -24.59 9.88
C PHE A 69 -8.33 -23.26 10.62
N TYR A 70 -8.26 -23.28 11.96
CA TYR A 70 -8.09 -22.06 12.74
C TYR A 70 -6.70 -21.44 12.54
N ILE A 71 -5.68 -22.29 12.41
CA ILE A 71 -4.32 -21.85 12.12
C ILE A 71 -4.27 -21.11 10.77
N LEU A 72 -4.79 -21.75 9.71
CA LEU A 72 -4.83 -21.13 8.39
C LEU A 72 -5.66 -19.84 8.35
N LEU A 73 -6.73 -19.75 9.14
CA LEU A 73 -7.57 -18.56 9.22
C LEU A 73 -6.79 -17.40 9.86
N THR A 74 -6.03 -17.65 10.92
CA THR A 74 -5.20 -16.62 11.56
C THR A 74 -4.08 -16.15 10.63
N ILE A 75 -3.41 -17.06 9.93
CA ILE A 75 -2.39 -16.70 8.92
C ILE A 75 -3.01 -15.79 7.85
N LEU A 76 -4.21 -16.09 7.34
CA LEU A 76 -4.90 -15.27 6.36
C LEU A 76 -5.15 -13.84 6.87
N TRP A 77 -5.52 -13.66 8.15
CA TRP A 77 -5.67 -12.34 8.75
C TRP A 77 -4.35 -11.56 8.80
N ILE A 78 -3.25 -12.22 9.16
CA ILE A 78 -1.91 -11.62 9.16
C ILE A 78 -1.55 -11.15 7.75
N GLU A 79 -1.75 -11.98 6.74
CA GLU A 79 -1.48 -11.64 5.33
C GLU A 79 -2.30 -10.44 4.85
N ILE A 80 -3.58 -10.37 5.20
CA ILE A 80 -4.44 -9.22 4.87
C ILE A 80 -3.91 -7.94 5.52
N VAL A 81 -3.49 -8.00 6.78
CA VAL A 81 -2.95 -6.83 7.47
C VAL A 81 -1.63 -6.38 6.85
N ILE A 82 -0.72 -7.31 6.53
CA ILE A 82 0.54 -7.01 5.84
C ILE A 82 0.28 -6.35 4.49
N SER A 83 -0.64 -6.91 3.68
CA SER A 83 -1.01 -6.36 2.38
C SER A 83 -1.57 -4.92 2.49
N LYS A 84 -2.44 -4.67 3.47
CA LYS A 84 -2.98 -3.33 3.74
C LYS A 84 -1.89 -2.37 4.22
N LEU A 85 -0.98 -2.82 5.08
CA LEU A 85 0.13 -2.02 5.58
C LEU A 85 1.07 -1.60 4.43
N ILE A 86 1.44 -2.52 3.53
CA ILE A 86 2.26 -2.20 2.36
C ILE A 86 1.60 -1.10 1.53
N ARG A 87 0.31 -1.22 1.21
CA ARG A 87 -0.42 -0.18 0.47
C ARG A 87 -0.46 1.15 1.21
N PHE A 88 -0.72 1.12 2.51
CA PHE A 88 -0.82 2.32 3.33
C PHE A 88 0.53 3.07 3.43
N LEU A 89 1.65 2.34 3.51
CA LEU A 89 2.98 2.94 3.56
C LEU A 89 3.34 3.70 2.27
N HIS A 90 2.69 3.36 1.15
CA HIS A 90 2.94 3.96 -0.18
C HIS A 90 1.76 4.78 -0.72
N ILE A 91 0.89 5.31 0.15
CA ILE A 91 -0.34 5.96 -0.28
C ILE A 91 -0.12 7.33 -0.94
N SER A 92 0.97 8.03 -0.61
CA SER A 92 1.26 9.40 -1.05
C SER A 92 2.77 9.58 -1.22
N GLU A 93 3.30 9.08 -2.34
CA GLU A 93 4.73 9.14 -2.64
C GLU A 93 4.97 9.62 -4.07
N ILE A 94 5.94 10.51 -4.23
CA ILE A 94 6.51 10.86 -5.54
C ILE A 94 7.81 10.09 -5.69
N ARG A 95 7.92 9.35 -6.79
CA ARG A 95 9.07 8.51 -7.12
C ARG A 95 9.66 8.88 -8.47
N GLU A 96 10.87 8.37 -8.76
CA GLU A 96 11.54 8.59 -10.05
C GLU A 96 10.65 8.19 -11.23
N ASN A 97 9.92 7.10 -11.14
CA ASN A 97 9.15 6.52 -12.25
C ASN A 97 7.67 6.91 -12.26
N GLY A 98 7.18 7.70 -11.27
CA GLY A 98 5.76 8.08 -11.18
C GLY A 98 5.33 8.53 -9.79
N VAL A 99 4.03 8.50 -9.57
CA VAL A 99 3.40 8.96 -8.34
C VAL A 99 2.44 7.91 -7.78
N TYR A 100 2.46 7.75 -6.46
CA TYR A 100 1.45 6.97 -5.74
C TYR A 100 0.31 7.89 -5.28
N GLY A 101 -0.90 7.57 -5.71
CA GLY A 101 -2.12 8.21 -5.23
C GLY A 101 -3.10 7.16 -4.73
N THR A 102 -3.63 7.32 -3.52
CA THR A 102 -4.61 6.40 -2.89
C THR A 102 -4.19 4.92 -2.91
N GLY A 103 -2.86 4.65 -2.80
CA GLY A 103 -2.31 3.29 -2.80
C GLY A 103 -2.14 2.65 -4.17
N THR A 104 -2.36 3.40 -5.25
CA THR A 104 -2.13 2.97 -6.64
C THR A 104 -0.97 3.75 -7.26
N PHE A 105 -0.11 3.05 -8.00
CA PHE A 105 1.00 3.69 -8.70
C PHE A 105 0.61 4.11 -10.12
N TYR A 106 0.91 5.34 -10.46
CA TYR A 106 0.76 5.91 -11.79
C TYR A 106 2.12 6.34 -12.34
N LYS A 107 2.53 5.74 -13.46
CA LYS A 107 3.73 6.17 -14.18
C LYS A 107 3.58 7.62 -14.65
N TRP A 108 4.68 8.36 -14.79
CA TRP A 108 4.64 9.75 -15.29
C TRP A 108 3.91 9.87 -16.62
N SER A 109 4.05 8.90 -17.53
CA SER A 109 3.31 8.87 -18.81
C SER A 109 1.78 8.77 -18.69
N LYS A 110 1.27 8.50 -17.49
CA LYS A 110 -0.17 8.46 -17.18
C LYS A 110 -0.66 9.74 -16.50
N VAL A 111 0.24 10.57 -16.01
CA VAL A 111 -0.08 11.85 -15.38
C VAL A 111 -0.33 12.87 -16.48
N GLN A 112 -1.53 13.45 -16.50
CA GLN A 112 -1.95 14.44 -17.51
C GLN A 112 -1.61 15.86 -17.08
N SER A 113 -1.91 16.17 -15.82
CA SER A 113 -1.70 17.48 -15.24
C SER A 113 -1.55 17.42 -13.75
N TYR A 114 -1.03 18.49 -13.18
CA TYR A 114 -1.04 18.70 -11.74
C TYR A 114 -1.36 20.15 -11.41
N SER A 115 -1.96 20.38 -10.27
CA SER A 115 -2.28 21.72 -9.79
C SER A 115 -2.16 21.79 -8.27
N TRP A 116 -1.85 22.97 -7.76
CA TRP A 116 -1.89 23.27 -6.34
C TRP A 116 -3.26 23.81 -5.98
N ILE A 117 -4.06 23.03 -5.25
CA ILE A 117 -5.38 23.45 -4.76
C ILE A 117 -5.24 24.37 -3.56
N LEU A 118 -4.29 24.05 -2.67
CA LEU A 118 -3.92 24.80 -1.49
C LEU A 118 -2.39 24.99 -1.45
N PRO A 119 -1.85 25.91 -0.65
CA PRO A 119 -0.39 26.12 -0.55
C PRO A 119 0.42 24.84 -0.34
N THR A 120 -0.16 23.85 0.36
CA THR A 120 0.49 22.58 0.71
C THR A 120 -0.20 21.35 0.10
N THR A 121 -1.29 21.50 -0.65
CA THR A 121 -2.03 20.37 -1.24
C THR A 121 -1.89 20.37 -2.75
N ILE A 122 -1.30 19.31 -3.28
CA ILE A 122 -1.14 19.07 -4.71
C ILE A 122 -2.17 18.05 -5.18
N GLN A 123 -2.81 18.33 -6.32
CA GLN A 123 -3.70 17.43 -7.04
C GLN A 123 -3.02 16.95 -8.31
N PHE A 124 -3.15 15.68 -8.60
CA PHE A 124 -2.73 15.06 -9.85
C PHE A 124 -3.96 14.57 -10.61
N GLU A 125 -3.99 14.82 -11.90
CA GLU A 125 -4.92 14.20 -12.82
C GLU A 125 -4.22 13.11 -13.61
N VAL A 126 -4.78 11.91 -13.62
CA VAL A 126 -4.17 10.75 -14.27
C VAL A 126 -5.16 10.02 -15.16
N ASN A 127 -4.65 9.38 -16.20
CA ASN A 127 -5.41 8.42 -16.96
C ASN A 127 -5.43 7.08 -16.23
N ALA A 128 -6.58 6.73 -15.67
CA ALA A 128 -6.81 5.41 -15.10
C ALA A 128 -7.10 4.35 -16.18
N ILE A 129 -7.38 3.12 -15.75
CA ILE A 129 -7.78 2.03 -16.65
C ILE A 129 -9.07 2.45 -17.39
N PHE A 130 -9.19 2.11 -18.67
CA PHE A 130 -10.29 2.47 -19.57
C PHE A 130 -10.41 3.97 -19.94
N LYS A 131 -9.29 4.73 -19.91
CA LYS A 131 -9.26 6.18 -20.26
C LYS A 131 -10.15 7.06 -19.40
N THR A 132 -10.61 6.59 -18.26
CA THR A 132 -11.31 7.42 -17.29
C THR A 132 -10.31 8.36 -16.62
N LYS A 133 -10.63 9.66 -16.60
CA LYS A 133 -9.86 10.64 -15.82
C LYS A 133 -10.10 10.37 -14.35
N TYR A 134 -9.04 10.29 -13.60
CA TYR A 134 -9.07 10.15 -12.15
C TYR A 134 -8.16 11.20 -11.52
N SER A 135 -8.64 11.87 -10.50
CA SER A 135 -7.87 12.85 -9.75
C SER A 135 -7.67 12.37 -8.31
N PHE A 136 -6.50 12.62 -7.77
CA PHE A 136 -6.19 12.41 -6.36
C PHE A 136 -5.31 13.53 -5.84
N GLU A 137 -5.38 13.76 -4.56
CA GLU A 137 -4.65 14.81 -3.89
C GLU A 137 -3.92 14.29 -2.65
N PHE A 138 -2.86 14.98 -2.28
CA PHE A 138 -2.22 14.77 -0.98
C PHE A 138 -1.50 16.04 -0.51
N THR A 139 -1.43 16.17 0.79
CA THR A 139 -0.78 17.31 1.44
C THR A 139 0.70 16.99 1.68
N ILE A 140 1.57 17.91 1.32
CA ILE A 140 3.00 17.85 1.57
C ILE A 140 3.41 18.94 2.57
N LYS A 141 4.63 18.84 3.10
CA LYS A 141 5.21 19.94 3.87
C LYS A 141 5.59 21.09 2.94
N GLU A 142 5.37 22.32 3.37
CA GLU A 142 5.65 23.51 2.58
C GLU A 142 7.10 23.59 2.08
N GLU A 143 8.05 23.16 2.92
CA GLU A 143 9.49 23.06 2.62
C GLU A 143 9.79 22.18 1.37
N LEU A 144 8.91 21.22 1.05
CA LEU A 144 9.08 20.29 -0.06
C LEU A 144 8.43 20.78 -1.36
N LYS A 145 7.72 21.90 -1.34
CA LYS A 145 6.96 22.40 -2.49
C LYS A 145 7.85 22.69 -3.70
N SER A 146 8.98 23.35 -3.50
CA SER A 146 9.95 23.65 -4.57
C SER A 146 10.48 22.36 -5.21
N LYS A 147 10.84 21.38 -4.36
CA LYS A 147 11.35 20.09 -4.82
C LYS A 147 10.28 19.28 -5.58
N VAL A 148 9.01 19.36 -5.15
CA VAL A 148 7.89 18.75 -5.87
C VAL A 148 7.75 19.37 -7.25
N ASN A 149 7.70 20.71 -7.33
CA ASN A 149 7.58 21.42 -8.61
C ASN A 149 8.70 21.04 -9.57
N GLU A 150 9.94 21.10 -9.13
CA GLU A 150 11.11 20.72 -9.94
C GLU A 150 10.97 19.27 -10.46
N THR A 151 10.61 18.34 -9.55
CA THR A 151 10.46 16.94 -9.91
C THR A 151 9.34 16.73 -10.91
N VAL A 152 8.16 17.31 -10.67
CA VAL A 152 6.98 17.07 -11.51
C VAL A 152 7.14 17.77 -12.87
N GLN A 153 7.68 18.98 -12.91
CA GLN A 153 7.98 19.67 -14.17
C GLN A 153 8.93 18.89 -15.06
N LYS A 154 9.91 18.21 -14.47
CA LYS A 154 10.85 17.39 -15.22
C LYS A 154 10.20 16.22 -15.98
N TYR A 155 9.07 15.70 -15.49
CA TYR A 155 8.49 14.46 -16.00
C TYR A 155 7.10 14.64 -16.65
N VAL A 156 6.40 15.74 -16.40
CA VAL A 156 5.01 16.00 -16.89
C VAL A 156 5.02 17.02 -18.03
N LEU A 157 6.07 17.82 -18.18
CA LEU A 157 6.31 18.71 -19.33
C LEU A 157 7.16 18.01 -20.38
#